data_65d5bc42af3f085d21c6473136c5ff3d
#
_entry.id   65d5bc42af3f085d21c6473136c5ff3d
#
_cell.length_a   1.000
_cell.length_b   1.000
_cell.length_c   1.000
_cell.angle_alpha   90.00
_cell.angle_beta   90.00
_cell.angle_gamma   90.00
#
_symmetry.space_group_name_H-M   'P 1'
#
loop_
_entity.id
_entity.type
_entity.pdbx_description
1 polymer ?
#
loop_
_entity_poly.entity_id
_entity_poly.type
_entity_poly.pdbx_seq_one_letter_code
_entity_poly.pdbx_strand_id
1 'polypeptide(L)'
;MELTSPDYIVLIVEDLDRALHFYTRVLGLRLGHRSGDYAQLDTGATRFALYTRSAMAETLSIPLAVPAANVPGFEIGFKVADVDAAFSELVARGAPAVVPPTDRFWGQRTAYFRDPDGHLVELAQDLRRSR
;
A
#
# COMPACT_ATOMS: atom_id res chain seq x y z
N MET A 1 24.53 11.42 14.04
CA MET A 1 23.59 10.81 13.07
C MET A 1 22.22 11.42 13.28
N GLU A 2 21.62 11.90 12.24
CA GLU A 2 20.26 12.44 12.29
C GLU A 2 19.36 11.64 11.35
N LEU A 3 18.26 11.13 11.88
CA LEU A 3 17.21 10.49 11.09
C LEU A 3 16.03 11.46 11.00
N THR A 4 15.57 11.70 9.79
CA THR A 4 14.46 12.61 9.51
C THR A 4 13.29 11.83 8.90
N SER A 5 12.73 12.30 7.80
CA SER A 5 11.66 11.60 7.11
C SER A 5 12.15 10.29 6.48
N PRO A 6 11.33 9.24 6.45
CA PRO A 6 11.65 8.07 5.64
C PRO A 6 11.80 8.46 4.17
N ASP A 7 12.88 8.01 3.55
CA ASP A 7 13.16 8.32 2.15
C ASP A 7 12.39 7.40 1.21
N TYR A 8 12.24 6.14 1.61
CA TYR A 8 11.45 5.18 0.87
C TYR A 8 10.86 4.12 1.80
N ILE A 9 9.78 3.52 1.33
CA ILE A 9 9.11 2.38 1.95
C ILE A 9 9.08 1.27 0.93
N VAL A 10 9.56 0.09 1.31
CA VAL A 10 9.62 -1.07 0.41
C VAL A 10 8.73 -2.17 0.97
N LEU A 11 7.72 -2.58 0.22
CA LEU A 11 6.91 -3.73 0.56
C LEU A 11 7.57 -5.00 0.03
N ILE A 12 7.63 -6.01 0.87
CA ILE A 12 8.11 -7.33 0.48
C ILE A 12 6.94 -8.12 -0.07
N VAL A 13 7.05 -8.55 -1.32
CA VAL A 13 5.97 -9.21 -2.06
C VAL A 13 6.42 -10.55 -2.61
N GLU A 14 5.50 -11.48 -2.79
CA GLU A 14 5.83 -12.79 -3.36
C GLU A 14 6.05 -12.73 -4.86
N ASP A 15 5.15 -12.04 -5.57
CA ASP A 15 5.12 -11.97 -7.03
C ASP A 15 5.10 -10.50 -7.45
N LEU A 16 6.17 -10.03 -8.08
CA LEU A 16 6.29 -8.62 -8.45
C LEU A 16 5.22 -8.20 -9.47
N ASP A 17 4.94 -9.04 -10.48
CA ASP A 17 3.94 -8.70 -11.50
C ASP A 17 2.54 -8.58 -10.88
N ARG A 18 2.19 -9.49 -9.97
CA ARG A 18 0.90 -9.47 -9.29
C ARG A 18 0.77 -8.22 -8.41
N ALA A 19 1.80 -7.87 -7.65
CA ALA A 19 1.81 -6.68 -6.82
C ALA A 19 1.74 -5.41 -7.68
N LEU A 20 2.50 -5.34 -8.76
CA LEU A 20 2.47 -4.20 -9.69
C LEU A 20 1.09 -4.04 -10.32
N HIS A 21 0.43 -5.13 -10.72
CA HIS A 21 -0.92 -5.05 -11.25
C HIS A 21 -1.85 -4.36 -10.26
N PHE A 22 -1.79 -4.76 -8.99
CA PHE A 22 -2.63 -4.15 -7.96
C PHE A 22 -2.34 -2.66 -7.80
N TYR A 23 -1.08 -2.28 -7.60
CA TYR A 23 -0.74 -0.88 -7.32
C TYR A 23 -0.89 0.03 -8.54
N THR A 24 -0.69 -0.47 -9.76
CA THR A 24 -0.81 0.34 -10.97
C THR A 24 -2.21 0.28 -11.58
N ARG A 25 -2.78 -0.91 -11.76
CA ARG A 25 -4.06 -1.07 -12.45
C ARG A 25 -5.26 -0.88 -11.53
N VAL A 26 -5.19 -1.40 -10.30
CA VAL A 26 -6.30 -1.29 -9.35
C VAL A 26 -6.26 0.05 -8.63
N LEU A 27 -5.13 0.41 -8.00
CA LEU A 27 -4.99 1.68 -7.28
C LEU A 27 -4.71 2.88 -8.18
N GLY A 28 -4.15 2.66 -9.37
CA GLY A 28 -3.88 3.74 -10.32
C GLY A 28 -2.56 4.47 -10.11
N LEU A 29 -1.63 3.92 -9.34
CA LEU A 29 -0.30 4.50 -9.21
C LEU A 29 0.49 4.27 -10.49
N ARG A 30 1.48 5.12 -10.75
CA ARG A 30 2.32 4.99 -11.94
C ARG A 30 3.62 4.29 -11.61
N LEU A 31 4.06 3.41 -12.51
CA LEU A 31 5.37 2.79 -12.41
C LEU A 31 6.43 3.83 -12.76
N GLY A 32 7.36 4.05 -11.83
CA GLY A 32 8.49 4.95 -12.05
C GLY A 32 9.70 4.24 -12.61
N HIS A 33 10.05 3.08 -12.05
CA HIS A 33 11.24 2.34 -12.42
C HIS A 33 11.07 0.87 -12.07
N ARG A 34 11.57 -0.02 -12.93
CA ARG A 34 11.61 -1.45 -12.67
C ARG A 34 12.97 -2.02 -13.05
N SER A 35 13.54 -2.84 -12.18
CA SER A 35 14.80 -3.52 -12.42
C SER A 35 14.80 -4.88 -11.72
N GLY A 36 14.76 -5.97 -12.50
CA GLY A 36 14.73 -7.32 -11.95
C GLY A 36 13.53 -7.54 -11.02
N ASP A 37 13.80 -7.90 -9.78
CA ASP A 37 12.78 -8.18 -8.75
C ASP A 37 12.34 -6.94 -7.98
N TYR A 38 12.73 -5.75 -8.43
CA TYR A 38 12.47 -4.47 -7.77
C TYR A 38 11.64 -3.58 -8.68
N ALA A 39 10.66 -2.89 -8.13
CA ALA A 39 9.90 -1.86 -8.82
C ALA A 39 9.64 -0.68 -7.89
N GLN A 40 9.81 0.52 -8.41
CA GLN A 40 9.52 1.75 -7.70
C GLN A 40 8.35 2.46 -8.36
N LEU A 41 7.37 2.82 -7.57
CA LEU A 41 6.21 3.57 -8.01
C LEU A 41 6.48 5.05 -7.88
N ASP A 42 5.88 5.85 -8.77
CA ASP A 42 6.02 7.30 -8.76
C ASP A 42 4.98 7.88 -7.78
N THR A 43 5.42 8.15 -6.55
CA THR A 43 4.55 8.60 -5.46
C THR A 43 5.00 9.92 -4.83
N GLY A 44 5.90 10.66 -5.47
CA GLY A 44 6.34 11.96 -4.97
C GLY A 44 7.48 11.89 -3.96
N ALA A 45 7.38 12.61 -2.84
CA ALA A 45 8.49 12.81 -1.91
C ALA A 45 8.96 11.52 -1.22
N THR A 46 8.03 10.67 -0.80
CA THR A 46 8.37 9.37 -0.24
C THR A 46 8.29 8.32 -1.34
N ARG A 47 9.39 7.65 -1.62
CA ARG A 47 9.44 6.60 -2.62
C ARG A 47 8.74 5.36 -2.10
N PHE A 48 7.86 4.81 -2.91
CA PHE A 48 7.14 3.59 -2.59
C PHE A 48 7.59 2.51 -3.57
N ALA A 49 8.14 1.42 -3.05
CA ALA A 49 8.73 0.37 -3.87
C ALA A 49 8.26 -1.02 -3.45
N LEU A 50 8.44 -1.97 -4.37
CA LEU A 50 8.11 -3.37 -4.19
C LEU A 50 9.36 -4.19 -4.47
N TYR A 51 9.64 -5.19 -3.62
CA TYR A 51 10.78 -6.07 -3.77
C TYR A 51 10.37 -7.49 -3.42
N THR A 52 10.78 -8.46 -4.22
CA THR A 52 10.35 -9.84 -3.95
C THR A 52 10.98 -10.39 -2.68
N ARG A 53 10.25 -11.26 -1.99
CA ARG A 53 10.74 -11.93 -0.78
C ARG A 53 12.00 -12.73 -1.06
N SER A 54 12.06 -13.42 -2.18
CA SER A 54 13.24 -14.21 -2.56
C SER A 54 14.47 -13.32 -2.77
N ALA A 55 14.31 -12.19 -3.45
CA ALA A 55 15.41 -11.25 -3.66
C ALA A 55 15.85 -10.59 -2.36
N MET A 56 14.90 -10.26 -1.48
CA MET A 56 15.22 -9.69 -0.16
C MET A 56 15.96 -10.70 0.71
N ALA A 57 15.53 -11.95 0.72
CA ALA A 57 16.23 -13.02 1.45
C ALA A 57 17.66 -13.17 0.96
N GLU A 58 17.88 -13.12 -0.36
CA GLU A 58 19.20 -13.18 -0.95
C GLU A 58 20.04 -11.96 -0.53
N THR A 59 19.46 -10.77 -0.60
CA THR A 59 20.13 -9.53 -0.17
C THR A 59 20.60 -9.61 1.27
N LEU A 60 19.76 -10.15 2.15
CA LEU A 60 20.06 -10.24 3.58
C LEU A 60 20.92 -11.47 3.93
N SER A 61 21.02 -12.44 3.03
CA SER A 61 21.65 -13.74 3.27
C SER A 61 21.01 -14.51 4.43
N ILE A 62 19.70 -14.31 4.63
CA ILE A 62 18.90 -15.06 5.60
C ILE A 62 17.56 -15.45 4.96
N PRO A 63 16.98 -16.61 5.33
CA PRO A 63 15.68 -16.99 4.83
C PRO A 63 14.59 -16.07 5.41
N LEU A 64 13.59 -15.74 4.60
CA LEU A 64 12.42 -14.97 5.03
C LEU A 64 11.19 -15.84 4.84
N ALA A 65 10.52 -16.17 5.95
CA ALA A 65 9.29 -16.94 5.90
C ALA A 65 8.13 -16.10 5.36
N VAL A 66 7.20 -16.78 4.68
CA VAL A 66 5.94 -16.14 4.28
C VAL A 66 5.10 -15.92 5.54
N PRO A 67 4.60 -14.69 5.80
CA PRO A 67 3.76 -14.44 6.95
C PRO A 67 2.49 -15.28 6.90
N ALA A 68 1.99 -15.69 8.06
CA ALA A 68 0.68 -16.30 8.17
C ALA A 68 -0.40 -15.35 7.67
N ALA A 69 -1.53 -15.90 7.23
CA ALA A 69 -2.65 -15.07 6.77
C ALA A 69 -3.13 -14.15 7.90
N ASN A 70 -3.48 -12.93 7.53
CA ASN A 70 -4.05 -11.94 8.45
C ASN A 70 -3.12 -11.51 9.60
N VAL A 71 -1.82 -11.36 9.29
CA VAL A 71 -0.81 -10.87 10.25
C VAL A 71 -0.08 -9.66 9.64
N PRO A 72 -0.80 -8.55 9.35
CA PRO A 72 -0.14 -7.35 8.83
C PRO A 72 0.66 -6.67 9.95
N GLY A 73 1.89 -6.22 9.62
CA GLY A 73 2.74 -5.50 10.54
C GLY A 73 2.62 -3.98 10.44
N PHE A 74 2.01 -3.47 9.36
CA PHE A 74 1.84 -2.04 9.10
C PHE A 74 0.80 -1.83 8.01
N GLU A 75 0.49 -0.56 7.73
CA GLU A 75 -0.41 -0.18 6.64
C GLU A 75 0.22 0.88 5.76
N ILE A 76 -0.24 0.96 4.50
CA ILE A 76 0.07 2.07 3.59
C ILE A 76 -1.19 2.91 3.45
N GLY A 77 -1.11 4.18 3.82
CA GLY A 77 -2.23 5.10 3.77
C GLY A 77 -2.10 6.12 2.64
N PHE A 78 -3.20 6.33 1.92
CA PHE A 78 -3.30 7.34 0.88
C PHE A 78 -4.44 8.30 1.22
N LYS A 79 -4.19 9.61 1.09
CA LYS A 79 -5.24 10.61 1.20
C LYS A 79 -6.06 10.66 -0.07
N VAL A 80 -7.37 10.76 0.06
CA VAL A 80 -8.30 10.92 -1.06
C VAL A 80 -9.29 12.03 -0.74
N ALA A 81 -9.83 12.64 -1.78
CA ALA A 81 -10.82 13.72 -1.61
C ALA A 81 -12.19 13.19 -1.22
N ASP A 82 -12.58 12.03 -1.74
CA ASP A 82 -13.89 11.40 -1.51
C ASP A 82 -13.68 9.90 -1.33
N VAL A 83 -13.67 9.45 -0.08
CA VAL A 83 -13.39 8.05 0.24
C VAL A 83 -14.53 7.12 -0.18
N ASP A 84 -15.77 7.60 -0.17
CA ASP A 84 -16.91 6.77 -0.60
C ASP A 84 -16.80 6.45 -2.10
N ALA A 85 -16.50 7.45 -2.92
CA ALA A 85 -16.32 7.27 -4.35
C ALA A 85 -15.11 6.37 -4.65
N ALA A 86 -13.99 6.61 -3.95
CA ALA A 86 -12.77 5.82 -4.12
C ALA A 86 -13.00 4.35 -3.72
N PHE A 87 -13.70 4.13 -2.61
CA PHE A 87 -14.03 2.78 -2.16
C PHE A 87 -14.85 2.02 -3.23
N SER A 88 -15.91 2.65 -3.73
CA SER A 88 -16.76 2.05 -4.76
C SER A 88 -15.97 1.73 -6.02
N GLU A 89 -15.08 2.63 -6.43
CA GLU A 89 -14.24 2.43 -7.62
C GLU A 89 -13.28 1.25 -7.44
N LEU A 90 -12.63 1.14 -6.28
CA LEU A 90 -11.69 0.04 -6.02
C LEU A 90 -12.42 -1.31 -5.89
N VAL A 91 -13.59 -1.34 -5.28
CA VAL A 91 -14.41 -2.56 -5.24
C VAL A 91 -14.77 -3.02 -6.65
N ALA A 92 -15.16 -2.07 -7.51
CA ALA A 92 -15.50 -2.38 -8.90
C ALA A 92 -14.30 -2.93 -9.68
N ARG A 93 -13.08 -2.54 -9.30
CA ARG A 93 -11.84 -3.04 -9.88
C ARG A 93 -11.34 -4.34 -9.26
N GLY A 94 -12.07 -4.89 -8.31
CA GLY A 94 -11.76 -6.18 -7.69
C GLY A 94 -10.85 -6.12 -6.47
N ALA A 95 -10.63 -4.94 -5.88
CA ALA A 95 -9.83 -4.83 -4.66
C ALA A 95 -10.54 -5.52 -3.49
N PRO A 96 -9.82 -6.36 -2.72
CA PRO A 96 -10.44 -7.03 -1.56
C PRO A 96 -10.68 -6.04 -0.42
N ALA A 97 -11.95 -5.68 -0.19
CA ALA A 97 -12.33 -4.75 0.87
C ALA A 97 -12.25 -5.42 2.24
N VAL A 98 -11.74 -4.68 3.23
CA VAL A 98 -11.68 -5.12 4.63
C VAL A 98 -12.72 -4.37 5.46
N VAL A 99 -12.72 -3.03 5.37
CA VAL A 99 -13.65 -2.17 6.11
C VAL A 99 -14.18 -1.09 5.17
N PRO A 100 -15.51 -0.91 5.07
CA PRO A 100 -16.08 0.16 4.25
C PRO A 100 -15.83 1.53 4.89
N PRO A 101 -16.08 2.62 4.15
CA PRO A 101 -15.88 3.98 4.68
C PRO A 101 -16.59 4.17 6.01
N THR A 102 -15.84 4.62 7.00
CA THR A 102 -16.30 4.80 8.37
C THR A 102 -15.69 6.06 8.96
N ASP A 103 -16.49 6.89 9.60
CA ASP A 103 -16.00 8.08 10.30
C ASP A 103 -15.22 7.66 11.55
N ARG A 104 -14.04 8.27 11.72
CA ARG A 104 -13.17 7.97 12.85
C ARG A 104 -13.13 9.17 13.82
N PHE A 105 -12.92 8.87 15.10
CA PHE A 105 -12.90 9.91 16.14
C PHE A 105 -11.78 10.93 15.94
N TRP A 106 -10.73 10.58 15.19
CA TRP A 106 -9.61 11.49 14.94
C TRP A 106 -9.81 12.45 13.76
N GLY A 107 -11.03 12.53 13.22
CA GLY A 107 -11.36 13.54 12.20
C GLY A 107 -11.15 13.10 10.78
N GLN A 108 -11.16 11.80 10.51
CA GLN A 108 -11.08 11.22 9.18
C GLN A 108 -12.20 10.24 8.92
N ARG A 109 -12.53 10.05 7.64
CA ARG A 109 -13.35 8.96 7.17
C ARG A 109 -12.43 8.02 6.39
N THR A 110 -12.35 6.76 6.82
CA THR A 110 -11.36 5.81 6.30
C THR A 110 -11.99 4.53 5.80
N ALA A 111 -11.34 3.91 4.83
CA ALA A 111 -11.67 2.60 4.33
C ALA A 111 -10.38 1.78 4.18
N TYR A 112 -10.50 0.45 4.24
CA TYR A 112 -9.34 -0.43 4.21
C TYR A 112 -9.52 -1.53 3.20
N PHE A 113 -8.43 -1.86 2.52
CA PHE A 113 -8.31 -2.94 1.56
C PHE A 113 -7.09 -3.80 1.88
N ARG A 114 -7.00 -4.98 1.27
CA ARG A 114 -5.77 -5.76 1.25
C ARG A 114 -5.17 -5.73 -0.14
N ASP A 115 -3.84 -5.71 -0.19
CA ASP A 115 -3.14 -5.97 -1.43
C ASP A 115 -2.99 -7.49 -1.64
N PRO A 116 -2.42 -7.95 -2.79
CA PRO A 116 -2.28 -9.38 -3.06
C PRO A 116 -1.44 -10.15 -2.05
N ASP A 117 -0.59 -9.48 -1.29
CA ASP A 117 0.28 -10.09 -0.27
C ASP A 117 -0.30 -9.95 1.15
N GLY A 118 -1.50 -9.40 1.27
CA GLY A 118 -2.17 -9.22 2.55
C GLY A 118 -1.79 -7.94 3.29
N HIS A 119 -1.02 -7.04 2.69
CA HIS A 119 -0.74 -5.75 3.30
C HIS A 119 -2.00 -4.90 3.36
N LEU A 120 -2.17 -4.16 4.45
CA LEU A 120 -3.29 -3.24 4.59
C LEU A 120 -3.04 -1.96 3.80
N VAL A 121 -4.05 -1.56 3.02
CA VAL A 121 -4.07 -0.29 2.29
C VAL A 121 -5.23 0.53 2.83
N GLU A 122 -4.91 1.72 3.37
CA GLU A 122 -5.90 2.66 3.88
C GLU A 122 -6.15 3.77 2.88
N LEU A 123 -7.42 4.12 2.68
CA LEU A 123 -7.80 5.37 2.04
C LEU A 123 -8.40 6.27 3.10
N ALA A 124 -7.92 7.50 3.20
CA ALA A 124 -8.32 8.43 4.26
C ALA A 124 -8.75 9.77 3.66
N GLN A 125 -9.95 10.20 4.04
CA GLN A 125 -10.49 11.51 3.72
C GLN A 125 -10.51 12.35 4.98
N ASP A 126 -9.91 13.52 4.93
CA ASP A 126 -10.00 14.46 6.05
C ASP A 126 -11.41 15.05 6.12
N LEU A 127 -12.02 15.00 7.30
CA LEU A 127 -13.34 15.58 7.51
C LEU A 127 -13.20 17.05 7.86
N ARG A 128 -14.09 17.87 7.31
CA ARG A 128 -14.12 19.28 7.67
C ARG A 128 -14.56 19.44 9.11
N ARG A 129 -13.83 20.25 9.86
CA ARG A 129 -14.26 20.63 11.21
C ARG A 129 -15.45 21.57 11.11
N SER A 130 -16.48 21.29 11.90
CA SER A 130 -17.55 22.25 12.15
C SER A 130 -16.99 23.44 12.94
N ARG A 131 -17.39 24.61 12.58
CA ARG A 131 -17.05 25.82 13.35
C ARG A 131 -18.14 26.12 14.32
#